data_a235955fd249bdafea13097228b9d74c
#
_entry.id   a235955fd249bdafea13097228b9d74c
#
_cell.length_a   1.000
_cell.length_b   1.000
_cell.length_c   1.000
_cell.angle_alpha   90.00
_cell.angle_beta   90.00
_cell.angle_gamma   90.00
#
_symmetry.space_group_name_H-M   'P 1'
#
loop_
_entity.id
_entity.type
_entity.pdbx_description
1 polymer ?
#
loop_
_entity_poly.entity_id
_entity_poly.type
_entity_poly.pdbx_seq_one_letter_code
_entity_poly.pdbx_strand_id
1 'polypeptide(L)'
;MNMPKKILLVILDGIGEPLNGELPSSLEQADLTLLNWLARNGHTGLMENDLAERADLGPDSGISTWCLLGYDKEEYPGRGWLDALGAGLKPKDGEVCLRANFATVEEVPGAHMGMIPAVSKTAIKPYLKVVDRRAGRSSEGLHELAESIAKVDIEGMWVRFYRSLGHRGVALISSSDASPFVSDSDPGITGAEVPEIKPTVNDDKSVHTASTLNKWSWAAYEKLRFHPANKHRPMPANFILLRDASIPKVIEHPFHDKHGLKAACIAASPVVRGMASALEMALVDVPGATGDLRTNLRDKTLRALDLLRTHDMVVLHILGTDVAGHDKNRREKVGFLTKVDKEVFGRIREYIDFKKNILVVASDHNTDVATGLHVAGKFPYVIYTDGIKRTGAQAFTERAAMATGIDNNIGDLMELVMQFR
;
A
#
# COMPACT_ATOMS: atom_id res chain seq x y z
N MET A 1 13.15 -25.84 29.26
CA MET A 1 12.01 -25.28 28.52
C MET A 1 12.53 -24.86 27.16
N ASN A 2 11.88 -25.31 26.07
CA ASN A 2 12.22 -24.81 24.76
C ASN A 2 11.85 -23.31 24.69
N MET A 3 12.77 -22.49 24.23
CA MET A 3 12.44 -21.07 23.99
C MET A 3 11.37 -20.98 22.88
N PRO A 4 10.40 -20.07 22.98
CA PRO A 4 9.40 -19.89 21.94
C PRO A 4 10.07 -19.53 20.61
N LYS A 5 9.54 -20.07 19.51
CA LYS A 5 10.13 -19.83 18.18
C LYS A 5 9.91 -18.38 17.76
N LYS A 6 10.85 -17.85 17.00
CA LYS A 6 10.76 -16.52 16.39
C LYS A 6 10.05 -16.60 15.04
N ILE A 7 9.47 -15.51 14.58
CA ILE A 7 8.61 -15.47 13.39
C ILE A 7 9.26 -14.56 12.33
N LEU A 8 9.46 -15.10 11.13
CA LEU A 8 9.74 -14.32 9.93
C LEU A 8 8.51 -14.32 9.04
N LEU A 9 7.79 -13.19 8.99
CA LEU A 9 6.68 -13.00 8.08
C LEU A 9 7.17 -12.28 6.82
N VAL A 10 7.09 -12.98 5.69
CA VAL A 10 7.37 -12.42 4.36
C VAL A 10 6.03 -12.11 3.69
N ILE A 11 5.74 -10.82 3.48
CA ILE A 11 4.57 -10.37 2.75
C ILE A 11 4.99 -10.10 1.30
N LEU A 12 4.43 -10.87 0.38
CA LEU A 12 4.56 -10.67 -1.07
C LEU A 12 3.31 -9.93 -1.55
N ASP A 13 3.42 -8.61 -1.66
CA ASP A 13 2.32 -7.70 -1.97
C ASP A 13 1.70 -8.04 -3.35
N GLY A 14 0.37 -8.21 -3.39
CA GLY A 14 -0.37 -8.45 -4.62
C GLY A 14 0.02 -9.73 -5.36
N ILE A 15 0.41 -10.79 -4.64
CA ILE A 15 0.99 -12.00 -5.25
C ILE A 15 -0.02 -12.78 -6.09
N GLY A 16 -1.26 -12.93 -5.59
CA GLY A 16 -2.26 -13.81 -6.20
C GLY A 16 -2.94 -13.18 -7.42
N GLU A 17 -3.62 -14.05 -8.15
CA GLU A 17 -4.46 -13.71 -9.30
C GLU A 17 -5.76 -14.52 -9.27
N PRO A 18 -6.88 -14.00 -9.83
CA PRO A 18 -8.08 -14.78 -9.99
C PRO A 18 -7.83 -16.01 -10.85
N LEU A 19 -8.37 -17.16 -10.46
CA LEU A 19 -8.33 -18.38 -11.27
C LEU A 19 -9.42 -18.32 -12.35
N ASN A 20 -9.23 -17.46 -13.35
CA ASN A 20 -10.16 -17.23 -14.44
C ASN A 20 -9.88 -18.20 -15.60
N GLY A 21 -10.58 -19.33 -15.63
CA GLY A 21 -10.49 -20.27 -16.72
C GLY A 21 -9.25 -21.15 -16.73
N GLU A 22 -8.78 -21.50 -17.95
CA GLU A 22 -7.66 -22.43 -18.17
C GLU A 22 -6.28 -21.80 -18.15
N LEU A 23 -6.20 -20.44 -18.15
CA LEU A 23 -4.92 -19.76 -18.19
C LEU A 23 -4.19 -19.89 -16.84
N PRO A 24 -2.88 -20.23 -16.86
CA PRO A 24 -2.09 -20.32 -15.65
C PRO A 24 -1.84 -18.94 -15.04
N SER A 25 -1.88 -18.86 -13.70
CA SER A 25 -1.53 -17.63 -12.96
C SER A 25 -0.03 -17.32 -13.07
N SER A 26 0.38 -16.13 -12.61
CA SER A 26 1.81 -15.79 -12.56
C SER A 26 2.58 -16.69 -11.61
N LEU A 27 1.96 -17.19 -10.52
CA LEU A 27 2.56 -18.19 -9.62
C LEU A 27 2.77 -19.53 -10.31
N GLU A 28 1.84 -19.97 -11.15
CA GLU A 28 1.95 -21.23 -11.90
C GLU A 28 3.00 -21.18 -13.01
N GLN A 29 3.31 -19.98 -13.53
CA GLN A 29 4.30 -19.78 -14.59
C GLN A 29 5.72 -19.52 -14.05
N ALA A 30 5.86 -19.06 -12.81
CA ALA A 30 7.16 -18.74 -12.23
C ALA A 30 7.93 -20.00 -11.79
N ASP A 31 9.27 -19.95 -11.89
CA ASP A 31 10.13 -20.96 -11.29
C ASP A 31 10.24 -20.71 -9.77
N LEU A 32 9.43 -21.44 -9.01
CA LEU A 32 9.28 -21.31 -7.56
C LEU A 32 9.79 -22.55 -6.82
N THR A 33 11.02 -23.00 -7.18
CA THR A 33 11.60 -24.23 -6.61
C THR A 33 11.55 -24.27 -5.09
N LEU A 34 11.87 -23.14 -4.41
CA LEU A 34 11.95 -23.07 -2.95
C LEU A 34 10.59 -22.84 -2.28
N LEU A 35 9.76 -21.97 -2.83
CA LEU A 35 8.38 -21.80 -2.38
C LEU A 35 7.58 -23.09 -2.55
N ASN A 36 7.76 -23.81 -3.65
CA ASN A 36 7.14 -25.10 -3.86
C ASN A 36 7.63 -26.15 -2.86
N TRP A 37 8.92 -26.10 -2.48
CA TRP A 37 9.45 -26.96 -1.42
C TRP A 37 8.79 -26.63 -0.07
N LEU A 38 8.66 -25.35 0.27
CA LEU A 38 7.96 -24.88 1.48
C LEU A 38 6.52 -25.36 1.48
N ALA A 39 5.78 -25.20 0.38
CA ALA A 39 4.39 -25.62 0.26
C ALA A 39 4.21 -27.12 0.48
N ARG A 40 5.08 -27.95 -0.10
CA ARG A 40 5.03 -29.41 0.08
C ARG A 40 5.36 -29.87 1.49
N ASN A 41 6.16 -29.11 2.23
CA ASN A 41 6.65 -29.50 3.55
C ASN A 41 6.01 -28.71 4.70
N GLY A 42 5.23 -27.70 4.42
CA GLY A 42 4.60 -26.79 5.38
C GLY A 42 3.11 -26.98 5.56
N HIS A 43 2.54 -26.09 6.34
CA HIS A 43 1.12 -25.85 6.46
C HIS A 43 0.71 -24.81 5.41
N THR A 44 0.14 -25.27 4.31
CA THR A 44 -0.27 -24.45 3.16
C THR A 44 -1.77 -24.48 3.02
N GLY A 45 -2.37 -23.35 2.71
CA GLY A 45 -3.79 -23.18 2.44
C GLY A 45 -4.04 -21.89 1.65
N LEU A 46 -5.30 -21.52 1.54
CA LEU A 46 -5.74 -20.26 0.96
C LEU A 46 -6.11 -19.27 2.07
N MET A 47 -5.76 -18.01 1.84
CA MET A 47 -6.17 -16.87 2.65
C MET A 47 -7.17 -16.04 1.83
N GLU A 48 -8.34 -15.79 2.39
CA GLU A 48 -9.39 -15.01 1.76
C GLU A 48 -9.30 -13.54 2.18
N ASN A 49 -9.43 -12.65 1.22
CA ASN A 49 -9.48 -11.22 1.44
C ASN A 49 -10.52 -10.56 0.53
N ASP A 50 -11.50 -9.90 1.16
CA ASP A 50 -12.51 -9.06 0.54
C ASP A 50 -12.51 -7.63 1.11
N LEU A 51 -11.47 -7.27 1.90
CA LEU A 51 -11.39 -6.02 2.64
C LEU A 51 -11.07 -4.83 1.71
N ALA A 52 -12.05 -3.97 1.49
CA ALA A 52 -11.89 -2.71 0.78
C ALA A 52 -12.22 -1.52 1.68
N GLU A 53 -11.46 -0.42 1.59
CA GLU A 53 -11.83 0.84 2.25
C GLU A 53 -13.08 1.45 1.60
N ARG A 54 -13.28 1.19 0.31
CA ARG A 54 -14.43 1.65 -0.47
C ARG A 54 -15.05 0.48 -1.23
N ALA A 55 -16.36 0.37 -1.18
CA ALA A 55 -17.10 -0.75 -1.78
C ALA A 55 -16.94 -0.85 -3.31
N ASP A 56 -16.56 0.24 -3.98
CA ASP A 56 -16.35 0.31 -5.43
C ASP A 56 -14.90 0.00 -5.87
N LEU A 57 -14.01 -0.23 -4.91
CA LEU A 57 -12.62 -0.60 -5.14
C LEU A 57 -12.35 -2.02 -4.65
N GLY A 58 -11.34 -2.67 -5.21
CA GLY A 58 -10.83 -3.94 -4.69
C GLY A 58 -10.16 -3.78 -3.32
N PRO A 59 -9.68 -4.89 -2.74
CA PRO A 59 -8.97 -4.87 -1.46
C PRO A 59 -7.85 -3.83 -1.43
N ASP A 60 -7.71 -3.12 -0.31
CA ASP A 60 -6.65 -2.13 -0.12
C ASP A 60 -5.51 -2.70 0.72
N SER A 61 -4.25 -2.48 0.28
CA SER A 61 -3.05 -2.99 0.99
C SER A 61 -2.97 -2.49 2.43
N GLY A 62 -3.53 -1.30 2.73
CA GLY A 62 -3.50 -0.74 4.09
C GLY A 62 -4.32 -1.59 5.05
N ILE A 63 -5.64 -1.65 4.83
CA ILE A 63 -6.54 -2.40 5.72
C ILE A 63 -6.23 -3.90 5.68
N SER A 64 -5.84 -4.45 4.52
CA SER A 64 -5.48 -5.86 4.38
C SER A 64 -4.24 -6.23 5.18
N THR A 65 -3.16 -5.43 5.11
CA THR A 65 -1.95 -5.66 5.93
C THR A 65 -2.24 -5.45 7.42
N TRP A 66 -3.12 -4.50 7.77
CA TRP A 66 -3.56 -4.26 9.14
C TRP A 66 -4.21 -5.53 9.73
N CYS A 67 -5.17 -6.11 9.01
CA CYS A 67 -5.84 -7.35 9.43
C CYS A 67 -4.88 -8.55 9.44
N LEU A 68 -3.98 -8.65 8.45
CA LEU A 68 -2.96 -9.69 8.40
C LEU A 68 -2.02 -9.66 9.61
N LEU A 69 -1.80 -8.48 10.21
CA LEU A 69 -1.07 -8.32 11.47
C LEU A 69 -1.93 -8.60 12.72
N GLY A 70 -3.17 -9.10 12.55
CA GLY A 70 -4.05 -9.53 13.63
C GLY A 70 -4.85 -8.41 14.29
N TYR A 71 -5.09 -7.30 13.59
CA TYR A 71 -5.95 -6.21 14.05
C TYR A 71 -7.30 -6.23 13.34
N ASP A 72 -8.34 -5.83 14.04
CA ASP A 72 -9.68 -5.75 13.47
C ASP A 72 -9.77 -4.57 12.49
N LYS A 73 -10.56 -4.73 11.44
CA LYS A 73 -10.74 -3.68 10.41
C LYS A 73 -11.32 -2.38 10.97
N GLU A 74 -12.12 -2.47 12.01
CA GLU A 74 -12.73 -1.35 12.72
C GLU A 74 -11.69 -0.51 13.49
N GLU A 75 -10.56 -1.11 13.87
CA GLU A 75 -9.44 -0.45 14.51
C GLU A 75 -8.55 0.30 13.50
N TYR A 76 -8.73 0.06 12.19
CA TYR A 76 -7.89 0.67 11.15
C TYR A 76 -7.90 2.19 11.24
N PRO A 77 -6.74 2.85 11.38
CA PRO A 77 -6.70 4.27 11.68
C PRO A 77 -6.88 5.18 10.47
N GLY A 78 -6.95 4.62 9.27
CA GLY A 78 -7.04 5.35 8.01
C GLY A 78 -5.71 5.59 7.32
N ARG A 79 -5.75 5.58 6.00
CA ARG A 79 -4.57 5.54 5.15
C ARG A 79 -3.77 6.83 5.13
N GLY A 80 -4.43 7.99 5.12
CA GLY A 80 -3.73 9.27 5.06
C GLY A 80 -2.76 9.46 6.21
N TRP A 81 -3.17 9.14 7.44
CA TRP A 81 -2.29 9.20 8.61
C TRP A 81 -1.16 8.18 8.56
N LEU A 82 -1.44 6.94 8.16
CA LEU A 82 -0.39 5.93 8.01
C LEU A 82 0.63 6.31 6.94
N ASP A 83 0.19 6.82 5.78
CA ASP A 83 1.11 7.29 4.75
C ASP A 83 1.96 8.49 5.24
N ALA A 84 1.41 9.35 6.11
CA ALA A 84 2.16 10.43 6.75
C ALA A 84 3.25 9.91 7.70
N LEU A 85 2.91 8.96 8.58
CA LEU A 85 3.89 8.31 9.46
C LEU A 85 4.98 7.59 8.64
N GLY A 86 4.58 6.88 7.58
CA GLY A 86 5.50 6.17 6.70
C GLY A 86 6.44 7.08 5.90
N ALA A 87 6.04 8.32 5.66
CA ALA A 87 6.87 9.38 5.11
C ALA A 87 7.81 10.02 6.17
N GLY A 88 7.78 9.57 7.41
CA GLY A 88 8.58 10.08 8.52
C GLY A 88 8.00 11.34 9.16
N LEU A 89 6.76 11.71 8.85
CA LEU A 89 6.09 12.85 9.45
C LEU A 89 5.52 12.45 10.82
N LYS A 90 5.31 13.47 11.66
CA LYS A 90 4.68 13.33 12.98
C LYS A 90 3.49 14.28 13.07
N PRO A 91 2.36 13.93 12.44
CA PRO A 91 1.17 14.74 12.51
C PRO A 91 0.72 14.91 13.97
N LYS A 92 0.25 16.12 14.30
CA LYS A 92 -0.27 16.44 15.63
C LYS A 92 -1.76 16.07 15.70
N ASP A 93 -2.27 15.96 16.92
CA ASP A 93 -3.70 15.76 17.14
C ASP A 93 -4.50 16.85 16.43
N GLY A 94 -5.55 16.44 15.72
CA GLY A 94 -6.42 17.32 14.94
C GLY A 94 -5.88 17.71 13.56
N GLU A 95 -4.61 17.38 13.19
CA GLU A 95 -4.17 17.57 11.82
C GLU A 95 -4.79 16.51 10.88
N VAL A 96 -5.34 16.96 9.76
CA VAL A 96 -5.89 16.05 8.74
C VAL A 96 -4.81 15.68 7.76
N CYS A 97 -4.61 14.38 7.58
CA CYS A 97 -3.65 13.78 6.67
C CYS A 97 -4.40 13.20 5.46
N LEU A 98 -3.95 13.52 4.26
CA LEU A 98 -4.47 12.95 3.01
C LEU A 98 -3.36 12.31 2.23
N ARG A 99 -3.60 11.11 1.73
CA ARG A 99 -2.74 10.53 0.70
C ARG A 99 -2.80 11.38 -0.55
N ALA A 100 -1.66 11.59 -1.19
CA ALA A 100 -1.54 12.41 -2.37
C ALA A 100 -0.73 11.71 -3.46
N ASN A 101 -1.10 11.95 -4.71
CA ASN A 101 -0.33 11.49 -5.85
C ASN A 101 -0.10 12.64 -6.82
N PHE A 102 1.13 12.80 -7.32
CA PHE A 102 1.35 13.54 -8.56
C PHE A 102 0.65 12.84 -9.71
N ALA A 103 -0.12 13.57 -10.48
CA ALA A 103 -0.86 13.10 -11.63
C ALA A 103 -0.64 14.00 -12.84
N THR A 104 -0.93 13.45 -14.02
CA THR A 104 -1.07 14.20 -15.26
C THR A 104 -2.54 14.41 -15.53
N VAL A 105 -2.95 15.67 -15.71
CA VAL A 105 -4.30 16.04 -16.13
C VAL A 105 -4.27 16.91 -17.38
N GLU A 106 -5.37 16.91 -18.12
CA GLU A 106 -5.61 17.79 -19.28
C GLU A 106 -6.89 18.61 -19.09
N GLU A 107 -6.89 19.82 -19.62
CA GLU A 107 -8.10 20.64 -19.66
C GLU A 107 -9.01 20.16 -20.80
N VAL A 108 -10.27 19.89 -20.49
CA VAL A 108 -11.27 19.52 -21.49
C VAL A 108 -12.11 20.76 -21.83
N PRO A 109 -12.10 21.24 -23.09
CA PRO A 109 -12.91 22.38 -23.49
C PRO A 109 -14.42 22.05 -23.46
N GLY A 110 -15.22 22.90 -22.86
CA GLY A 110 -16.64 23.03 -23.17
C GLY A 110 -17.62 22.05 -22.51
N ALA A 111 -17.31 21.39 -21.41
CA ALA A 111 -18.19 20.37 -20.79
C ALA A 111 -19.23 20.88 -19.77
N HIS A 112 -19.54 22.15 -19.71
CA HIS A 112 -20.64 22.68 -18.90
C HIS A 112 -21.77 23.24 -19.78
N MET A 113 -22.50 22.36 -20.50
CA MET A 113 -23.82 22.65 -21.00
C MET A 113 -24.89 22.06 -20.06
N GLY A 114 -24.88 22.47 -18.81
CA GLY A 114 -25.95 22.27 -17.85
C GLY A 114 -26.34 23.62 -17.27
N MET A 115 -27.50 24.14 -17.72
CA MET A 115 -28.18 25.37 -17.32
C MET A 115 -27.74 25.97 -15.97
N ILE A 116 -26.87 26.98 -16.02
CA ILE A 116 -26.74 27.94 -14.91
C ILE A 116 -27.20 29.30 -15.45
N PRO A 117 -28.13 30.00 -14.77
CA PRO A 117 -28.54 31.33 -15.19
C PRO A 117 -27.35 32.28 -15.18
N ALA A 118 -27.25 33.09 -16.22
CA ALA A 118 -26.19 34.06 -16.46
C ALA A 118 -26.21 35.20 -15.41
N VAL A 119 -25.77 34.89 -14.17
CA VAL A 119 -25.53 35.92 -13.13
C VAL A 119 -24.29 35.50 -12.32
N SER A 120 -23.14 35.52 -12.93
CA SER A 120 -21.86 35.74 -12.22
C SER A 120 -20.71 35.83 -13.25
N LYS A 121 -19.93 36.91 -13.22
CA LYS A 121 -18.69 37.09 -13.98
C LYS A 121 -17.51 36.31 -13.37
N THR A 122 -17.74 35.14 -12.80
CA THR A 122 -16.67 34.24 -12.34
C THR A 122 -16.23 33.39 -13.52
N ALA A 123 -14.97 33.43 -13.85
CA ALA A 123 -14.37 32.62 -14.90
C ALA A 123 -14.74 31.15 -14.65
N ILE A 124 -15.37 30.51 -15.64
CA ILE A 124 -15.71 29.09 -15.63
C ILE A 124 -14.38 28.35 -15.52
N LYS A 125 -14.16 27.63 -14.42
CA LYS A 125 -12.98 26.81 -14.26
C LYS A 125 -13.04 25.67 -15.30
N PRO A 126 -11.93 25.40 -16.01
CA PRO A 126 -11.92 24.29 -16.96
C PRO A 126 -12.15 22.96 -16.21
N TYR A 127 -12.77 22.04 -16.90
CA TYR A 127 -12.90 20.66 -16.49
C TYR A 127 -11.55 19.96 -16.66
N LEU A 128 -11.09 19.23 -15.63
CA LEU A 128 -9.85 18.49 -15.67
C LEU A 128 -10.11 16.99 -15.77
N LYS A 129 -9.43 16.34 -16.73
CA LYS A 129 -9.49 14.90 -16.95
C LYS A 129 -8.16 14.26 -16.59
N VAL A 130 -8.19 13.14 -15.86
CA VAL A 130 -6.99 12.39 -15.49
C VAL A 130 -6.44 11.64 -16.70
N VAL A 131 -5.25 12.03 -17.15
CA VAL A 131 -4.50 11.34 -18.21
C VAL A 131 -3.65 10.22 -17.63
N ASP A 132 -2.98 10.47 -16.51
CA ASP A 132 -2.20 9.48 -15.77
C ASP A 132 -2.22 9.79 -14.27
N ARG A 133 -2.70 8.85 -13.45
CA ARG A 133 -2.78 8.98 -11.99
C ARG A 133 -1.43 8.96 -11.27
N ARG A 134 -0.34 8.71 -12.00
CA ARG A 134 1.01 8.48 -11.48
C ARG A 134 2.08 9.34 -12.16
N ALA A 135 1.69 10.32 -12.98
CA ALA A 135 2.56 11.21 -13.74
C ALA A 135 3.70 10.44 -14.46
N GLY A 136 3.38 9.35 -15.14
CA GLY A 136 4.33 8.49 -15.86
C GLY A 136 5.29 7.71 -14.97
N ARG A 137 5.09 7.70 -13.64
CA ARG A 137 5.97 7.07 -12.62
C ARG A 137 7.41 7.57 -12.61
N SER A 138 7.79 8.55 -13.42
CA SER A 138 9.10 9.17 -13.36
C SER A 138 9.23 9.98 -12.07
N SER A 139 10.34 9.80 -11.35
CA SER A 139 10.68 10.61 -10.17
C SER A 139 11.44 11.88 -10.49
N GLU A 140 11.83 12.08 -11.76
CA GLU A 140 12.58 13.24 -12.23
C GLU A 140 11.80 14.53 -11.97
N GLY A 141 12.44 15.55 -11.40
CA GLY A 141 11.86 16.86 -11.14
C GLY A 141 10.74 16.91 -10.09
N LEU A 142 10.35 15.75 -9.49
CA LEU A 142 9.27 15.72 -8.50
C LEU A 142 9.65 16.39 -7.17
N HIS A 143 10.93 16.51 -6.87
CA HIS A 143 11.39 17.21 -5.67
C HIS A 143 11.11 18.70 -5.78
N GLU A 144 11.53 19.31 -6.87
CA GLU A 144 11.36 20.72 -7.18
C GLU A 144 9.86 21.08 -7.31
N LEU A 145 9.09 20.20 -7.93
CA LEU A 145 7.64 20.35 -8.02
C LEU A 145 6.99 20.32 -6.63
N ALA A 146 7.40 19.40 -5.76
CA ALA A 146 6.89 19.32 -4.39
C ALA A 146 7.24 20.56 -3.57
N GLU A 147 8.47 21.07 -3.68
CA GLU A 147 8.91 22.30 -3.00
C GLU A 147 8.09 23.52 -3.41
N SER A 148 7.71 23.60 -4.69
CA SER A 148 6.91 24.73 -5.21
C SER A 148 5.53 24.84 -4.56
N ILE A 149 4.98 23.72 -4.02
CA ILE A 149 3.68 23.66 -3.37
C ILE A 149 3.76 23.22 -1.89
N ALA A 150 4.98 23.22 -1.32
CA ALA A 150 5.25 22.60 0.00
C ALA A 150 4.43 23.22 1.15
N LYS A 151 4.09 24.50 1.06
CA LYS A 151 3.31 25.18 2.10
C LYS A 151 2.49 26.32 1.50
N VAL A 152 1.18 26.22 1.64
CA VAL A 152 0.23 27.22 1.13
C VAL A 152 -0.82 27.49 2.19
N ASP A 153 -1.07 28.77 2.48
CA ASP A 153 -2.18 29.22 3.29
C ASP A 153 -3.41 29.46 2.40
N ILE A 154 -4.50 28.81 2.74
CA ILE A 154 -5.80 28.99 2.09
C ILE A 154 -6.80 29.40 3.18
N GLU A 155 -7.07 30.71 3.24
CA GLU A 155 -8.09 31.27 4.14
C GLU A 155 -7.91 30.87 5.63
N GLY A 156 -6.64 30.87 6.09
CA GLY A 156 -6.28 30.52 7.46
C GLY A 156 -6.03 29.04 7.72
N MET A 157 -6.26 28.17 6.74
CA MET A 157 -5.85 26.77 6.81
C MET A 157 -4.52 26.57 6.08
N TRP A 158 -3.52 26.06 6.81
CA TRP A 158 -2.23 25.69 6.22
C TRP A 158 -2.29 24.32 5.62
N VAL A 159 -2.14 24.23 4.30
CA VAL A 159 -1.93 22.96 3.59
C VAL A 159 -0.43 22.80 3.33
N ARG A 160 0.13 21.71 3.86
CA ARG A 160 1.54 21.36 3.68
C ARG A 160 1.63 20.09 2.85
N PHE A 161 2.45 20.10 1.80
CA PHE A 161 2.64 18.95 0.93
C PHE A 161 4.04 18.37 1.12
N TYR A 162 4.11 17.06 1.25
CA TYR A 162 5.35 16.30 1.40
C TYR A 162 5.39 15.16 0.39
N ARG A 163 6.44 15.11 -0.42
CA ARG A 163 6.68 13.96 -1.29
C ARG A 163 7.18 12.77 -0.47
N SER A 164 6.69 11.57 -0.78
CA SER A 164 7.14 10.33 -0.18
C SER A 164 7.85 9.45 -1.21
N LEU A 165 7.29 8.32 -1.61
CA LEU A 165 7.90 7.37 -2.52
C LEU A 165 7.43 7.57 -3.97
N GLY A 166 8.35 7.77 -4.92
CA GLY A 166 8.02 7.92 -6.34
C GLY A 166 7.11 9.13 -6.57
N HIS A 167 5.95 8.91 -7.19
CA HIS A 167 4.91 9.91 -7.46
C HIS A 167 4.00 10.19 -6.26
N ARG A 168 4.17 9.48 -5.16
CA ARG A 168 3.32 9.60 -3.96
C ARG A 168 3.76 10.75 -3.07
N GLY A 169 2.81 11.27 -2.33
CA GLY A 169 3.00 12.29 -1.31
C GLY A 169 1.91 12.24 -0.25
N VAL A 170 1.99 13.19 0.66
CA VAL A 170 1.02 13.41 1.73
C VAL A 170 0.72 14.90 1.79
N ALA A 171 -0.56 15.25 1.88
CA ALA A 171 -1.00 16.59 2.23
C ALA A 171 -1.44 16.60 3.70
N LEU A 172 -0.97 17.58 4.47
CA LEU A 172 -1.35 17.82 5.85
C LEU A 172 -2.07 19.14 5.97
N ILE A 173 -3.23 19.15 6.62
CA ILE A 173 -3.96 20.37 6.97
C ILE A 173 -3.80 20.60 8.46
N SER A 174 -3.27 21.77 8.81
CA SER A 174 -3.09 22.19 10.21
C SER A 174 -4.05 23.31 10.51
N SER A 175 -5.19 22.98 11.12
CA SER A 175 -6.19 23.93 11.61
C SER A 175 -7.10 23.24 12.62
N SER A 176 -7.55 23.96 13.64
CA SER A 176 -8.59 23.49 14.59
C SER A 176 -9.94 23.28 13.91
N ASP A 177 -10.12 23.87 12.71
CA ASP A 177 -11.35 23.79 11.92
C ASP A 177 -11.24 22.79 10.77
N ALA A 178 -10.17 22.00 10.72
CA ALA A 178 -10.03 20.94 9.73
C ALA A 178 -10.83 19.68 10.14
N SER A 179 -11.38 19.01 9.14
CA SER A 179 -12.17 17.78 9.28
C SER A 179 -11.70 16.72 8.28
N PRO A 180 -11.60 15.45 8.69
CA PRO A 180 -11.28 14.34 7.77
C PRO A 180 -12.49 13.91 6.93
N PHE A 181 -13.69 14.41 7.22
CA PHE A 181 -14.93 14.01 6.56
C PHE A 181 -15.10 14.73 5.22
N VAL A 182 -14.22 14.41 4.28
CA VAL A 182 -14.20 14.93 2.91
C VAL A 182 -14.04 13.79 1.91
N SER A 183 -14.59 13.97 0.69
CA SER A 183 -14.43 13.01 -0.38
C SER A 183 -13.06 13.14 -1.04
N ASP A 184 -12.74 12.17 -1.90
CA ASP A 184 -11.50 12.15 -2.68
C ASP A 184 -11.61 13.03 -3.93
N SER A 185 -10.45 13.54 -4.43
CA SER A 185 -10.30 14.06 -5.78
C SER A 185 -9.66 13.05 -6.76
N ASP A 186 -9.26 11.88 -6.28
CA ASP A 186 -8.75 10.79 -7.12
C ASP A 186 -9.92 9.89 -7.57
N PRO A 187 -10.27 9.85 -8.88
CA PRO A 187 -11.39 9.06 -9.36
C PRO A 187 -11.11 7.54 -9.37
N GLY A 188 -9.90 7.12 -9.04
CA GLY A 188 -9.49 5.71 -9.07
C GLY A 188 -9.11 5.18 -10.45
N ILE A 189 -9.55 5.82 -11.53
CA ILE A 189 -9.35 5.39 -12.92
C ILE A 189 -8.79 6.51 -13.80
N THR A 190 -8.00 6.13 -14.80
CA THR A 190 -7.54 7.02 -15.86
C THR A 190 -8.68 7.30 -16.85
N GLY A 191 -8.74 8.49 -17.39
CA GLY A 191 -9.76 8.91 -18.35
C GLY A 191 -11.00 9.54 -17.72
N ALA A 192 -11.14 9.46 -16.39
CA ALA A 192 -12.24 10.10 -15.67
C ALA A 192 -11.94 11.57 -15.34
N GLU A 193 -13.00 12.30 -15.04
CA GLU A 193 -12.95 13.66 -14.50
C GLU A 193 -12.31 13.65 -13.11
N VAL A 194 -11.58 14.73 -12.78
CA VAL A 194 -11.13 14.99 -11.40
C VAL A 194 -12.35 15.44 -10.58
N PRO A 195 -12.83 14.65 -9.62
CA PRO A 195 -14.00 15.01 -8.83
C PRO A 195 -13.68 16.24 -7.95
N GLU A 196 -14.68 17.09 -7.77
CA GLU A 196 -14.64 18.09 -6.73
C GLU A 196 -14.71 17.43 -5.35
N ILE A 197 -13.84 17.84 -4.43
CA ILE A 197 -13.87 17.38 -3.05
C ILE A 197 -15.11 17.96 -2.37
N LYS A 198 -15.94 17.10 -1.78
CA LYS A 198 -17.18 17.45 -1.10
C LYS A 198 -17.12 17.02 0.36
N PRO A 199 -17.82 17.73 1.26
CA PRO A 199 -17.99 17.24 2.63
C PRO A 199 -18.80 15.91 2.59
N THR A 200 -18.40 14.94 3.38
CA THR A 200 -19.12 13.66 3.55
C THR A 200 -20.09 13.69 4.72
N VAL A 201 -19.96 14.69 5.59
CA VAL A 201 -20.90 15.06 6.65
C VAL A 201 -21.25 16.54 6.54
N ASN A 202 -22.46 16.90 6.93
CA ASN A 202 -22.97 18.28 6.81
C ASN A 202 -22.64 19.09 8.08
N ASP A 203 -21.36 19.47 8.24
CA ASP A 203 -20.88 20.37 9.29
C ASP A 203 -19.94 21.43 8.71
N ASP A 204 -19.80 22.56 9.41
CA ASP A 204 -19.04 23.71 8.93
C ASP A 204 -17.56 23.39 8.70
N LYS A 205 -16.95 22.53 9.53
CA LYS A 205 -15.53 22.14 9.39
C LYS A 205 -15.31 21.30 8.13
N SER A 206 -16.18 20.34 7.85
CA SER A 206 -16.11 19.50 6.66
C SER A 206 -16.31 20.32 5.39
N VAL A 207 -17.27 21.26 5.38
CA VAL A 207 -17.53 22.19 4.28
C VAL A 207 -16.30 23.09 4.05
N HIS A 208 -15.74 23.67 5.13
CA HIS A 208 -14.57 24.54 5.04
C HIS A 208 -13.33 23.76 4.55
N THR A 209 -13.10 22.54 5.07
CA THR A 209 -11.98 21.69 4.65
C THR A 209 -12.09 21.30 3.16
N ALA A 210 -13.26 20.90 2.70
CA ALA A 210 -13.49 20.56 1.28
C ALA A 210 -13.23 21.78 0.38
N SER A 211 -13.75 22.96 0.75
CA SER A 211 -13.50 24.22 0.04
C SER A 211 -12.00 24.56 -0.02
N THR A 212 -11.30 24.44 1.12
CA THR A 212 -9.85 24.68 1.22
C THR A 212 -9.05 23.76 0.31
N LEU A 213 -9.36 22.46 0.33
CA LEU A 213 -8.66 21.47 -0.51
C LEU A 213 -8.89 21.73 -2.01
N ASN A 214 -10.11 22.08 -2.40
CA ASN A 214 -10.40 22.45 -3.80
C ASN A 214 -9.61 23.68 -4.22
N LYS A 215 -9.58 24.73 -3.41
CA LYS A 215 -8.79 25.95 -3.67
C LYS A 215 -7.29 25.63 -3.75
N TRP A 216 -6.80 24.82 -2.83
CA TRP A 216 -5.39 24.41 -2.82
C TRP A 216 -5.03 23.59 -4.07
N SER A 217 -5.88 22.61 -4.47
CA SER A 217 -5.65 21.80 -5.66
C SER A 217 -5.54 22.66 -6.92
N TRP A 218 -6.38 23.69 -7.05
CA TRP A 218 -6.29 24.65 -8.15
C TRP A 218 -5.03 25.52 -8.07
N ALA A 219 -4.68 26.02 -6.89
CA ALA A 219 -3.45 26.80 -6.71
C ALA A 219 -2.21 25.96 -7.00
N ALA A 220 -2.20 24.69 -6.62
CA ALA A 220 -1.15 23.73 -6.97
C ALA A 220 -1.09 23.49 -8.50
N TYR A 221 -2.23 23.26 -9.16
CA TYR A 221 -2.30 23.09 -10.60
C TYR A 221 -1.70 24.28 -11.36
N GLU A 222 -2.08 25.52 -11.00
CA GLU A 222 -1.55 26.74 -11.64
C GLU A 222 -0.03 26.88 -11.49
N LYS A 223 0.54 26.45 -10.37
CA LYS A 223 2.00 26.44 -10.19
C LYS A 223 2.68 25.30 -10.95
N LEU A 224 2.11 24.09 -10.89
CA LEU A 224 2.74 22.89 -11.43
C LEU A 224 2.71 22.86 -12.95
N ARG A 225 1.60 23.26 -13.60
CA ARG A 225 1.44 23.14 -15.06
C ARG A 225 2.49 23.90 -15.86
N PHE A 226 3.00 25.02 -15.33
CA PHE A 226 4.03 25.84 -15.97
C PHE A 226 5.42 25.69 -15.34
N HIS A 227 5.57 24.79 -14.37
CA HIS A 227 6.84 24.64 -13.67
C HIS A 227 7.93 24.08 -14.60
N PRO A 228 9.16 24.66 -14.60
CA PRO A 228 10.25 24.24 -15.49
C PRO A 228 10.59 22.75 -15.41
N ALA A 229 10.47 22.13 -14.24
CA ALA A 229 10.73 20.70 -14.05
C ALA A 229 9.78 19.80 -14.87
N ASN A 230 8.63 20.31 -15.32
CA ASN A 230 7.70 19.56 -16.18
C ASN A 230 8.09 19.62 -17.67
N LYS A 231 8.99 20.53 -18.09
CA LYS A 231 9.29 20.78 -19.51
C LYS A 231 9.81 19.54 -20.26
N HIS A 232 10.56 18.69 -19.56
CA HIS A 232 11.20 17.51 -20.15
C HIS A 232 10.56 16.18 -19.72
N ARG A 233 9.45 16.24 -18.97
CA ARG A 233 8.73 15.05 -18.56
C ARG A 233 7.80 14.59 -19.68
N PRO A 234 7.83 13.29 -20.09
CA PRO A 234 6.88 12.75 -21.05
C PRO A 234 5.43 12.85 -20.57
N MET A 235 5.22 12.69 -19.25
CA MET A 235 3.96 12.88 -18.55
C MET A 235 4.17 13.96 -17.49
N PRO A 236 3.65 15.20 -17.70
CA PRO A 236 3.84 16.27 -16.73
C PRO A 236 3.14 15.96 -15.42
N ALA A 237 3.83 16.19 -14.30
CA ALA A 237 3.25 16.09 -12.96
C ALA A 237 2.59 17.42 -12.61
N ASN A 238 1.43 17.69 -13.21
CA ASN A 238 0.79 19.01 -13.19
C ASN A 238 -0.42 19.12 -12.25
N PHE A 239 -0.78 18.03 -11.57
CA PHE A 239 -1.87 18.02 -10.60
C PHE A 239 -1.54 17.13 -9.39
N ILE A 240 -2.23 17.38 -8.28
CA ILE A 240 -2.18 16.55 -7.08
C ILE A 240 -3.56 15.96 -6.84
N LEU A 241 -3.68 14.64 -6.99
CA LEU A 241 -4.87 13.90 -6.61
C LEU A 241 -4.81 13.58 -5.11
N LEU A 242 -5.89 13.88 -4.37
CA LEU A 242 -6.01 13.69 -2.93
C LEU A 242 -7.03 12.61 -2.61
N ARG A 243 -6.74 11.79 -1.60
CA ARG A 243 -7.66 10.76 -1.11
C ARG A 243 -7.34 10.28 0.30
N ASP A 244 -8.24 9.46 0.83
CA ASP A 244 -8.06 8.72 2.08
C ASP A 244 -7.77 9.66 3.27
N ALA A 245 -8.56 10.71 3.45
CA ALA A 245 -8.41 11.66 4.54
C ALA A 245 -8.58 10.98 5.90
N SER A 246 -7.65 11.21 6.83
CA SER A 246 -7.71 10.68 8.19
C SER A 246 -6.96 11.57 9.17
N ILE A 247 -7.14 11.34 10.47
CA ILE A 247 -6.47 12.06 11.54
C ILE A 247 -5.62 11.10 12.38
N PRO A 248 -4.64 11.60 13.14
CA PRO A 248 -3.92 10.82 14.13
C PRO A 248 -4.88 10.09 15.08
N LYS A 249 -4.57 8.83 15.37
CA LYS A 249 -5.36 7.95 16.24
C LYS A 249 -4.45 7.36 17.30
N VAL A 250 -4.91 7.28 18.53
CA VAL A 250 -4.23 6.49 19.56
C VAL A 250 -4.49 5.02 19.27
N ILE A 251 -3.44 4.23 19.15
CA ILE A 251 -3.54 2.78 19.04
C ILE A 251 -3.53 2.22 20.47
N GLU A 252 -4.67 1.71 20.92
CA GLU A 252 -4.84 1.25 22.30
C GLU A 252 -3.91 0.09 22.65
N HIS A 253 -3.69 -0.82 21.71
CA HIS A 253 -2.82 -1.99 21.86
C HIS A 253 -1.76 -2.04 20.76
N PRO A 254 -0.62 -1.36 20.90
CA PRO A 254 0.52 -1.51 20.00
C PRO A 254 0.95 -2.98 19.87
N PHE A 255 1.76 -3.30 18.87
CA PHE A 255 2.03 -4.70 18.46
C PHE A 255 2.53 -5.57 19.62
N HIS A 256 3.42 -5.02 20.47
CA HIS A 256 3.92 -5.74 21.64
C HIS A 256 2.80 -6.02 22.65
N ASP A 257 1.94 -5.05 22.93
CA ASP A 257 0.88 -5.19 23.93
C ASP A 257 -0.19 -6.19 23.47
N LYS A 258 -0.52 -6.17 22.17
CA LYS A 258 -1.52 -7.10 21.58
C LYS A 258 -1.00 -8.53 21.50
N HIS A 259 0.23 -8.75 21.08
CA HIS A 259 0.77 -10.07 20.74
C HIS A 259 1.86 -10.59 21.70
N GLY A 260 2.36 -9.77 22.59
CA GLY A 260 3.51 -10.13 23.45
C GLY A 260 4.80 -10.30 22.66
N LEU A 261 4.92 -9.72 21.46
CA LEU A 261 6.04 -9.89 20.55
C LEU A 261 6.79 -8.59 20.32
N LYS A 262 8.10 -8.60 20.53
CA LYS A 262 8.97 -7.53 20.06
C LYS A 262 9.17 -7.66 18.56
N ALA A 263 8.62 -6.72 17.78
CA ALA A 263 8.60 -6.81 16.33
C ALA A 263 9.47 -5.77 15.64
N ALA A 264 9.98 -6.13 14.44
CA ALA A 264 10.63 -5.21 13.50
C ALA A 264 10.02 -5.34 12.11
N CYS A 265 10.10 -4.27 11.30
CA CYS A 265 9.57 -4.21 9.96
C CYS A 265 10.60 -3.65 8.97
N ILE A 266 10.74 -4.31 7.81
CA ILE A 266 11.48 -3.85 6.64
C ILE A 266 10.48 -3.69 5.50
N ALA A 267 10.16 -2.46 5.14
CA ALA A 267 9.23 -2.12 4.07
C ALA A 267 9.67 -0.86 3.33
N ALA A 268 9.30 -0.76 2.04
CA ALA A 268 9.42 0.46 1.25
C ALA A 268 8.05 1.16 1.06
N SER A 269 6.94 0.41 1.14
CA SER A 269 5.59 0.95 1.03
C SER A 269 5.29 1.94 2.16
N PRO A 270 4.88 3.20 1.88
CA PRO A 270 4.62 4.17 2.92
C PRO A 270 3.58 3.71 3.94
N VAL A 271 2.49 3.09 3.50
CA VAL A 271 1.43 2.61 4.42
C VAL A 271 1.94 1.53 5.37
N VAL A 272 2.75 0.57 4.89
CA VAL A 272 3.31 -0.50 5.75
C VAL A 272 4.35 0.07 6.73
N ARG A 273 5.16 1.04 6.28
CA ARG A 273 6.08 1.79 7.15
C ARG A 273 5.34 2.57 8.24
N GLY A 274 4.27 3.25 7.84
CA GLY A 274 3.41 3.98 8.77
C GLY A 274 2.73 3.07 9.78
N MET A 275 2.28 1.91 9.32
CA MET A 275 1.71 0.87 10.17
C MET A 275 2.72 0.39 11.22
N ALA A 276 3.95 0.07 10.78
CA ALA A 276 5.01 -0.31 11.70
C ALA A 276 5.29 0.80 12.75
N SER A 277 5.26 2.07 12.32
CA SER A 277 5.43 3.20 13.24
C SER A 277 4.24 3.36 14.21
N ALA A 278 3.00 3.26 13.71
CA ALA A 278 1.79 3.36 14.52
C ALA A 278 1.68 2.22 15.55
N LEU A 279 2.14 1.03 15.17
CA LEU A 279 2.14 -0.19 16.01
C LEU A 279 3.41 -0.32 16.87
N GLU A 280 4.26 0.71 16.93
CA GLU A 280 5.50 0.75 17.71
C GLU A 280 6.49 -0.39 17.38
N MET A 281 6.43 -0.91 16.16
CA MET A 281 7.41 -1.85 15.64
C MET A 281 8.72 -1.12 15.28
N ALA A 282 9.86 -1.78 15.43
CA ALA A 282 11.14 -1.22 14.99
C ALA A 282 11.18 -1.14 13.45
N LEU A 283 11.03 0.07 12.90
CA LEU A 283 11.14 0.30 11.47
C LEU A 283 12.61 0.38 11.06
N VAL A 284 13.04 -0.49 10.13
CA VAL A 284 14.44 -0.62 9.73
C VAL A 284 14.61 -0.32 8.24
N ASP A 285 15.44 0.68 7.95
CA ASP A 285 15.81 1.03 6.59
C ASP A 285 16.95 0.15 6.07
N VAL A 286 16.85 -0.21 4.79
CA VAL A 286 17.88 -0.99 4.08
C VAL A 286 18.26 -0.23 2.80
N PRO A 287 19.55 0.06 2.58
CA PRO A 287 20.00 0.72 1.36
C PRO A 287 19.57 -0.03 0.10
N GLY A 288 18.98 0.68 -0.85
CA GLY A 288 18.46 0.09 -2.08
C GLY A 288 17.15 -0.70 -1.92
N ALA A 289 16.52 -0.68 -0.75
CA ALA A 289 15.16 -1.19 -0.57
C ALA A 289 14.16 -0.21 -1.18
N THR A 290 13.86 -0.41 -2.45
CA THR A 290 12.86 0.36 -3.19
C THR A 290 11.50 -0.35 -3.18
N GLY A 291 10.43 0.37 -3.56
CA GLY A 291 9.09 -0.19 -3.74
C GLY A 291 8.84 -0.62 -5.20
N ASP A 292 9.84 -1.10 -5.92
CA ASP A 292 9.73 -1.54 -7.31
C ASP A 292 10.52 -2.85 -7.57
N LEU A 293 10.56 -3.27 -8.83
CA LEU A 293 11.23 -4.51 -9.27
C LEU A 293 12.77 -4.49 -9.11
N ARG A 294 13.36 -3.30 -8.89
CA ARG A 294 14.81 -3.13 -8.72
C ARG A 294 15.24 -3.19 -7.27
N THR A 295 14.29 -3.39 -6.36
CA THR A 295 14.56 -3.46 -4.91
C THR A 295 15.69 -4.44 -4.60
N ASN A 296 16.55 -4.08 -3.64
CA ASN A 296 17.65 -4.92 -3.16
C ASN A 296 17.11 -6.05 -2.26
N LEU A 297 16.64 -7.12 -2.89
CA LEU A 297 16.08 -8.30 -2.20
C LEU A 297 17.09 -8.96 -1.26
N ARG A 298 18.35 -9.01 -1.69
CA ARG A 298 19.43 -9.64 -0.93
C ARG A 298 19.60 -8.98 0.43
N ASP A 299 19.84 -7.68 0.46
CA ASP A 299 20.18 -7.00 1.71
C ASP A 299 18.94 -6.84 2.61
N LYS A 300 17.74 -6.69 2.02
CA LYS A 300 16.48 -6.78 2.76
C LYS A 300 16.36 -8.11 3.51
N THR A 301 16.65 -9.23 2.83
CA THR A 301 16.54 -10.57 3.42
C THR A 301 17.60 -10.79 4.50
N LEU A 302 18.86 -10.46 4.23
CA LEU A 302 19.94 -10.62 5.21
C LEU A 302 19.69 -9.75 6.45
N ARG A 303 19.18 -8.53 6.26
CA ARG A 303 18.82 -7.67 7.39
C ARG A 303 17.65 -8.23 8.21
N ALA A 304 16.64 -8.80 7.54
CA ALA A 304 15.52 -9.45 8.23
C ALA A 304 15.99 -10.64 9.07
N LEU A 305 16.89 -11.47 8.54
CA LEU A 305 17.48 -12.61 9.25
C LEU A 305 18.34 -12.16 10.46
N ASP A 306 19.09 -11.06 10.33
CA ASP A 306 19.86 -10.49 11.45
C ASP A 306 18.92 -9.96 12.55
N LEU A 307 17.83 -9.29 12.20
CA LEU A 307 16.86 -8.78 13.16
C LEU A 307 16.18 -9.87 13.98
N LEU A 308 16.02 -11.08 13.46
CA LEU A 308 15.53 -12.24 14.24
C LEU A 308 16.43 -12.57 15.44
N ARG A 309 17.67 -12.10 15.51
CA ARG A 309 18.53 -12.31 16.69
C ARG A 309 18.03 -11.53 17.91
N THR A 310 17.39 -10.39 17.69
CA THR A 310 17.00 -9.43 18.74
C THR A 310 15.50 -9.15 18.84
N HIS A 311 14.70 -9.66 17.89
CA HIS A 311 13.25 -9.51 17.82
C HIS A 311 12.57 -10.88 17.78
N ASP A 312 11.33 -10.94 18.26
CA ASP A 312 10.51 -12.14 18.26
C ASP A 312 9.83 -12.34 16.91
N MET A 313 9.52 -11.23 16.23
CA MET A 313 8.94 -11.23 14.91
C MET A 313 9.61 -10.20 13.99
N VAL A 314 9.82 -10.58 12.74
CA VAL A 314 10.28 -9.66 11.68
C VAL A 314 9.31 -9.73 10.50
N VAL A 315 8.80 -8.58 10.10
CA VAL A 315 8.00 -8.42 8.87
C VAL A 315 8.93 -7.97 7.75
N LEU A 316 8.99 -8.75 6.69
CA LEU A 316 9.71 -8.44 5.46
C LEU A 316 8.69 -8.22 4.32
N HIS A 317 8.45 -6.97 3.95
CA HIS A 317 7.48 -6.61 2.91
C HIS A 317 8.15 -6.41 1.54
N ILE A 318 7.62 -7.03 0.49
CA ILE A 318 8.12 -7.00 -0.89
C ILE A 318 7.00 -6.57 -1.83
N LEU A 319 7.10 -5.34 -2.36
CA LEU A 319 6.05 -4.66 -3.14
C LEU A 319 6.09 -4.96 -4.65
N GLY A 320 7.20 -5.50 -5.18
CA GLY A 320 7.43 -5.55 -6.62
C GLY A 320 6.41 -6.40 -7.41
N THR A 321 5.80 -7.41 -6.81
CA THR A 321 4.77 -8.26 -7.42
C THR A 321 3.51 -7.46 -7.74
N ASP A 322 3.08 -6.60 -6.83
CA ASP A 322 1.95 -5.69 -7.01
C ASP A 322 2.24 -4.65 -8.11
N VAL A 323 3.45 -4.08 -8.11
CA VAL A 323 3.85 -3.10 -9.14
C VAL A 323 3.76 -3.70 -10.54
N ALA A 324 4.27 -4.92 -10.75
CA ALA A 324 4.19 -5.59 -12.05
C ALA A 324 2.75 -5.95 -12.43
N GLY A 325 1.93 -6.33 -11.45
CA GLY A 325 0.49 -6.58 -11.63
C GLY A 325 -0.23 -5.34 -12.13
N HIS A 326 -0.06 -4.22 -11.46
CA HIS A 326 -0.61 -2.93 -11.85
C HIS A 326 -0.13 -2.43 -13.23
N ASP A 327 1.09 -2.80 -13.64
CA ASP A 327 1.62 -2.47 -14.97
C ASP A 327 1.09 -3.38 -16.06
N LYS A 328 0.22 -4.34 -15.72
CA LYS A 328 -0.31 -5.36 -16.62
C LYS A 328 0.81 -6.16 -17.32
N ASN A 329 1.93 -6.30 -16.65
CA ASN A 329 3.13 -6.94 -17.20
C ASN A 329 3.36 -8.31 -16.56
N ARG A 330 2.65 -9.32 -17.07
CA ARG A 330 2.77 -10.71 -16.62
C ARG A 330 4.20 -11.22 -16.67
N ARG A 331 4.94 -10.89 -17.72
CA ARG A 331 6.33 -11.33 -17.87
C ARG A 331 7.23 -10.81 -16.74
N GLU A 332 7.06 -9.54 -16.37
CA GLU A 332 7.81 -8.96 -15.25
C GLU A 332 7.34 -9.54 -13.90
N LYS A 333 6.03 -9.75 -13.70
CA LYS A 333 5.51 -10.37 -12.47
C LYS A 333 6.10 -11.78 -12.29
N VAL A 334 6.06 -12.63 -13.32
CA VAL A 334 6.64 -13.97 -13.33
C VAL A 334 8.16 -13.92 -13.09
N GLY A 335 8.88 -13.06 -13.80
CA GLY A 335 10.34 -12.91 -13.64
C GLY A 335 10.72 -12.42 -12.24
N PHE A 336 9.96 -11.50 -11.66
CA PHE A 336 10.21 -11.00 -10.31
C PHE A 336 9.90 -12.07 -9.24
N LEU A 337 8.84 -12.85 -9.39
CA LEU A 337 8.52 -13.99 -8.52
C LEU A 337 9.66 -15.02 -8.52
N THR A 338 10.17 -15.39 -9.69
CA THR A 338 11.34 -16.28 -9.83
C THR A 338 12.58 -15.70 -9.14
N LYS A 339 12.81 -14.38 -9.28
CA LYS A 339 13.91 -13.69 -8.59
C LYS A 339 13.72 -13.70 -7.08
N VAL A 340 12.50 -13.48 -6.57
CA VAL A 340 12.17 -13.56 -5.15
C VAL A 340 12.41 -14.95 -4.60
N ASP A 341 11.96 -16.00 -5.30
CA ASP A 341 12.22 -17.40 -4.89
C ASP A 341 13.71 -17.66 -4.68
N LYS A 342 14.54 -17.28 -5.64
CA LYS A 342 15.98 -17.49 -5.59
C LYS A 342 16.68 -16.59 -4.56
N GLU A 343 16.39 -15.27 -4.55
CA GLU A 343 17.16 -14.31 -3.76
C GLU A 343 16.67 -14.15 -2.33
N VAL A 344 15.39 -14.35 -2.06
CA VAL A 344 14.82 -14.27 -0.71
C VAL A 344 14.80 -15.65 -0.07
N PHE A 345 14.05 -16.60 -0.65
CA PHE A 345 13.86 -17.90 -0.04
C PHE A 345 15.12 -18.79 -0.11
N GLY A 346 16.01 -18.58 -1.12
CA GLY A 346 17.31 -19.19 -1.15
C GLY A 346 18.14 -18.84 0.09
N ARG A 347 18.21 -17.56 0.45
CA ARG A 347 18.94 -17.09 1.63
C ARG A 347 18.25 -17.48 2.94
N ILE A 348 16.92 -17.40 2.99
CA ILE A 348 16.18 -17.86 4.17
C ILE A 348 16.51 -19.32 4.43
N ARG A 349 16.47 -20.18 3.42
CA ARG A 349 16.78 -21.61 3.56
C ARG A 349 18.23 -21.86 3.97
N GLU A 350 19.17 -21.04 3.51
CA GLU A 350 20.60 -21.17 3.83
C GLU A 350 20.93 -20.76 5.28
N TYR A 351 20.28 -19.71 5.79
CA TYR A 351 20.71 -19.05 7.05
C TYR A 351 19.74 -19.22 8.21
N ILE A 352 18.47 -19.65 8.01
CA ILE A 352 17.49 -19.78 9.07
C ILE A 352 17.51 -21.17 9.72
N ASP A 353 17.49 -21.23 11.04
CA ASP A 353 17.29 -22.47 11.80
C ASP A 353 15.79 -22.69 12.05
N PHE A 354 15.16 -23.55 11.27
CA PHE A 354 13.72 -23.84 11.37
C PHE A 354 13.30 -24.57 12.66
N LYS A 355 14.24 -25.07 13.47
CA LYS A 355 13.93 -25.57 14.81
C LYS A 355 13.58 -24.44 15.77
N LYS A 356 14.14 -23.25 15.53
CA LYS A 356 13.99 -22.05 16.37
C LYS A 356 13.14 -20.96 15.75
N ASN A 357 12.78 -21.12 14.48
CA ASN A 357 12.07 -20.08 13.74
C ASN A 357 10.89 -20.67 12.96
N ILE A 358 9.87 -19.84 12.80
CA ILE A 358 8.71 -20.06 11.93
C ILE A 358 8.87 -19.10 10.75
N LEU A 359 8.82 -19.63 9.54
CA LEU A 359 8.67 -18.84 8.32
C LEU A 359 7.21 -18.82 7.91
N VAL A 360 6.70 -17.62 7.69
CA VAL A 360 5.36 -17.38 7.15
C VAL A 360 5.51 -16.64 5.84
N VAL A 361 4.87 -17.12 4.79
CA VAL A 361 4.76 -16.42 3.51
C VAL A 361 3.28 -16.21 3.22
N ALA A 362 2.89 -14.96 3.06
CA ALA A 362 1.52 -14.55 2.78
C ALA A 362 1.50 -13.37 1.81
N SER A 363 0.30 -12.98 1.41
CA SER A 363 0.02 -11.74 0.67
C SER A 363 -0.98 -10.91 1.45
N ASP A 364 -1.14 -9.68 1.05
CA ASP A 364 -2.19 -8.79 1.53
C ASP A 364 -3.43 -8.82 0.61
N HIS A 365 -3.25 -9.03 -0.70
CA HIS A 365 -4.34 -9.12 -1.69
C HIS A 365 -3.91 -9.79 -2.99
N ASN A 366 -4.88 -9.97 -3.89
CA ASN A 366 -4.64 -10.32 -5.29
C ASN A 366 -4.49 -9.04 -6.13
N THR A 367 -3.55 -9.06 -7.08
CA THR A 367 -3.44 -8.03 -8.13
C THR A 367 -3.53 -8.71 -9.49
N ASP A 368 -4.69 -8.56 -10.14
CA ASP A 368 -4.94 -9.17 -11.44
C ASP A 368 -4.10 -8.49 -12.52
N VAL A 369 -3.19 -9.24 -13.12
CA VAL A 369 -2.30 -8.73 -14.16
C VAL A 369 -3.03 -8.40 -15.48
N ALA A 370 -4.23 -8.93 -15.70
CA ALA A 370 -5.01 -8.64 -16.91
C ALA A 370 -5.65 -7.25 -16.82
N THR A 371 -6.20 -6.92 -15.67
CA THR A 371 -6.89 -5.63 -15.44
C THR A 371 -5.99 -4.57 -14.81
N GLY A 372 -4.93 -4.99 -14.10
CA GLY A 372 -4.08 -4.10 -13.30
C GLY A 372 -4.76 -3.60 -12.02
N LEU A 373 -5.79 -4.27 -11.56
CA LEU A 373 -6.58 -3.89 -10.40
C LEU A 373 -6.41 -4.88 -9.25
N HIS A 374 -6.61 -4.42 -8.03
CA HIS A 374 -6.82 -5.31 -6.90
C HIS A 374 -8.17 -5.98 -7.02
N VAL A 375 -8.22 -7.26 -6.70
CA VAL A 375 -9.45 -8.06 -6.77
C VAL A 375 -9.63 -8.86 -5.49
N ALA A 376 -10.87 -8.92 -5.01
CA ALA A 376 -11.24 -9.77 -3.89
C ALA A 376 -11.00 -11.25 -4.25
N GLY A 377 -10.76 -12.07 -3.25
CA GLY A 377 -10.62 -13.50 -3.43
C GLY A 377 -9.49 -14.11 -2.60
N LYS A 378 -9.08 -15.30 -3.00
CA LYS A 378 -8.16 -16.14 -2.23
C LYS A 378 -6.77 -16.16 -2.87
N PHE A 379 -5.74 -16.19 -2.04
CA PHE A 379 -4.34 -16.35 -2.44
C PHE A 379 -3.63 -17.37 -1.54
N PRO A 380 -2.57 -18.03 -2.00
CA PRO A 380 -1.86 -19.03 -1.21
C PRO A 380 -1.07 -18.40 -0.07
N TYR A 381 -1.02 -19.10 1.07
CA TYR A 381 -0.08 -18.86 2.14
C TYR A 381 0.65 -20.14 2.53
N VAL A 382 1.79 -20.04 3.18
CA VAL A 382 2.49 -21.17 3.77
C VAL A 382 3.13 -20.78 5.11
N ILE A 383 2.99 -21.67 6.09
CA ILE A 383 3.72 -21.60 7.37
C ILE A 383 4.64 -22.81 7.41
N TYR A 384 5.93 -22.56 7.69
CA TYR A 384 6.91 -23.61 7.80
C TYR A 384 7.78 -23.48 9.05
N THR A 385 7.93 -24.59 9.75
CA THR A 385 8.89 -24.79 10.85
C THR A 385 9.18 -26.30 10.96
N ASP A 386 10.31 -26.69 11.52
CA ASP A 386 10.63 -28.10 11.68
C ASP A 386 9.57 -28.81 12.54
N GLY A 387 9.10 -29.96 12.05
CA GLY A 387 8.09 -30.76 12.73
C GLY A 387 6.64 -30.32 12.48
N ILE A 388 6.40 -29.32 11.62
CA ILE A 388 5.03 -28.88 11.28
C ILE A 388 4.25 -29.99 10.55
N LYS A 389 2.95 -30.12 10.83
CA LYS A 389 2.08 -31.01 10.09
C LYS A 389 1.84 -30.48 8.67
N ARG A 390 2.21 -31.28 7.66
CA ARG A 390 2.02 -30.94 6.25
C ARG A 390 0.54 -31.02 5.86
N THR A 391 0.12 -30.14 4.97
CA THR A 391 -1.26 -30.08 4.47
C THR A 391 -1.45 -30.75 3.10
N GLY A 392 -0.37 -31.17 2.45
CA GLY A 392 -0.42 -31.94 1.21
C GLY A 392 -0.37 -31.10 -0.07
N ALA A 393 -0.20 -29.80 0.02
CA ALA A 393 -0.03 -28.95 -1.16
C ALA A 393 1.18 -29.40 -1.99
N GLN A 394 1.04 -29.42 -3.32
CA GLN A 394 2.10 -29.87 -4.23
C GLN A 394 2.98 -28.71 -4.73
N ALA A 395 2.47 -27.48 -4.67
CA ALA A 395 3.16 -26.27 -5.09
C ALA A 395 2.61 -25.06 -4.33
N PHE A 396 3.33 -23.95 -4.37
CA PHE A 396 2.89 -22.65 -3.85
C PHE A 396 2.15 -21.88 -4.97
N THR A 397 0.95 -22.35 -5.28
CA THR A 397 0.05 -21.73 -6.26
C THR A 397 -1.38 -21.76 -5.75
N GLU A 398 -2.23 -20.92 -6.34
CA GLU A 398 -3.64 -20.81 -5.95
C GLU A 398 -4.36 -22.18 -6.07
N ARG A 399 -4.15 -22.90 -7.19
CA ARG A 399 -4.80 -24.23 -7.43
C ARG A 399 -4.27 -25.30 -6.49
N ALA A 400 -2.97 -25.33 -6.24
CA ALA A 400 -2.37 -26.31 -5.34
C ALA A 400 -2.75 -26.07 -3.87
N ALA A 401 -2.87 -24.80 -3.46
CA ALA A 401 -3.35 -24.44 -2.14
C ALA A 401 -4.85 -24.76 -1.99
N MET A 402 -5.67 -24.49 -3.00
CA MET A 402 -7.10 -24.85 -3.02
C MET A 402 -7.32 -26.37 -2.86
N ALA A 403 -6.46 -27.17 -3.45
CA ALA A 403 -6.54 -28.65 -3.34
C ALA A 403 -6.32 -29.17 -1.91
N THR A 404 -5.79 -28.36 -0.98
CA THR A 404 -5.64 -28.75 0.43
C THR A 404 -6.96 -28.73 1.20
N GLY A 405 -7.97 -28.00 0.72
CA GLY A 405 -9.23 -27.76 1.41
C GLY A 405 -9.10 -26.87 2.65
N ILE A 406 -7.98 -26.16 2.82
CA ILE A 406 -7.74 -25.27 3.95
C ILE A 406 -7.94 -23.83 3.52
N ASP A 407 -8.96 -23.21 4.09
CA ASP A 407 -9.31 -21.81 3.88
C ASP A 407 -9.32 -21.06 5.22
N ASN A 408 -8.71 -19.89 5.26
CA ASN A 408 -8.72 -18.98 6.41
C ASN A 408 -9.00 -17.56 5.94
N ASN A 409 -9.47 -16.69 6.83
CA ASN A 409 -9.57 -15.28 6.55
C ASN A 409 -8.23 -14.58 6.81
N ILE A 410 -7.99 -13.45 6.15
CA ILE A 410 -6.73 -12.70 6.30
C ILE A 410 -6.46 -12.29 7.76
N GLY A 411 -7.49 -11.99 8.55
CA GLY A 411 -7.39 -11.64 9.97
C GLY A 411 -6.97 -12.81 10.88
N ASP A 412 -7.12 -14.06 10.42
CA ASP A 412 -6.81 -15.25 11.23
C ASP A 412 -5.30 -15.59 11.22
N LEU A 413 -4.49 -14.95 10.37
CA LEU A 413 -3.10 -15.35 10.16
C LEU A 413 -2.28 -15.33 11.44
N MET A 414 -2.38 -14.26 12.24
CA MET A 414 -1.58 -14.17 13.47
C MET A 414 -1.97 -15.23 14.49
N GLU A 415 -3.26 -15.50 14.67
CA GLU A 415 -3.74 -16.56 15.55
C GLU A 415 -3.23 -17.94 15.08
N LEU A 416 -3.33 -18.21 13.78
CA LEU A 416 -2.83 -19.45 13.17
C LEU A 416 -1.31 -19.62 13.38
N VAL A 417 -0.52 -18.57 13.18
CA VAL A 417 0.94 -18.61 13.36
C VAL A 417 1.31 -18.87 14.82
N MET A 418 0.59 -18.26 15.77
CA MET A 418 0.84 -18.42 17.20
C MET A 418 0.61 -19.86 17.69
N GLN A 419 -0.19 -20.67 17.01
CA GLN A 419 -0.39 -22.10 17.32
C GLN A 419 0.89 -22.94 17.11
N PHE A 420 1.82 -22.47 16.25
CA PHE A 420 3.08 -23.17 15.96
C PHE A 420 4.29 -22.63 16.76
N ARG A 421 4.09 -21.60 17.55
CA ARG A 421 5.15 -20.94 18.32
C ARG A 421 5.44 -21.68 19.64
#